data_ea6797c69891cd9e106cca57baa3eaa5
#
_entry.id   ea6797c69891cd9e106cca57baa3eaa5
#
_cell.length_a   1.000
_cell.length_b   1.000
_cell.length_c   1.000
_cell.angle_alpha   90.00
_cell.angle_beta   90.00
_cell.angle_gamma   90.00
#
_symmetry.space_group_name_H-M   'P 1'
#
loop_
_entity.id
_entity.type
_entity.pdbx_description
1 polymer ?
#
loop_
_entity_poly.entity_id
_entity_poly.type
_entity_poly.pdbx_seq_one_letter_code
_entity_poly.pdbx_strand_id
1 'polypeptide(L)'
;MANALQNSLTFAVRKLVPAGILLALGVGAFLLLWFSKKPAATVESGSQMQTVTVTTTAHYDGPIYIEANGLVVPHKEIIMAAEVAGKIAKKNDSCRSGHWVPAGTELMSFDARDFEITISRLKAELRQAETQLNELLAEIQNADALLKLSQKTLNLQQREYDRLERLRGNVSASEIDKAGLNLNQAENAFLTQKHQLNLLTTRQARLDAGKELVELQLEKAHLDLKRTRIVAPSDGVIVSEEIEEGSYVQPGTQLLIFEDTTRSEIEFNLTVNELYWIMLDKKSLGLPDESEDGSYFRLPRIDNVEIEFGVDGLDITWLGHLDGFAKHGVNEQTRNVPCRVIVDQPHAGKGDNDSMKLSGGLKSLRRGMFVRVIIPVEPSVPLIRFPEQALSASNRVWVVRNETLQGFEVKVAGRIDEDQVGDHDAEFVANDSEYRPSSSQIKSNDRWVIALNSETGVRNGDRVVDSPLTLPYDGMKINVSTPEDPPSPESAQNTGLETPPAS
;
A
#
# COMPACT_ATOMS: atom_id res chain seq x y z
N MET A 1 2.98 33.70 -109.05
CA MET A 1 3.28 33.42 -107.64
C MET A 1 3.36 34.69 -106.78
N ALA A 2 3.01 35.85 -107.23
CA ALA A 2 3.12 37.11 -106.41
C ALA A 2 1.88 37.56 -105.70
N ASN A 3 0.68 37.06 -106.03
CA ASN A 3 -0.62 37.50 -105.42
C ASN A 3 -1.03 36.71 -104.21
N ALA A 4 -0.45 35.57 -103.85
CA ALA A 4 -0.81 34.77 -102.68
C ALA A 4 -0.14 35.22 -101.36
N LEU A 5 1.06 35.85 -101.51
CA LEU A 5 1.82 36.34 -100.35
C LEU A 5 1.28 37.67 -99.75
N GLN A 6 0.61 38.47 -100.62
CA GLN A 6 0.10 39.78 -100.22
C GLN A 6 -1.21 39.67 -99.43
N ASN A 7 -2.03 38.64 -99.68
CA ASN A 7 -3.29 38.41 -98.95
C ASN A 7 -3.10 37.75 -97.55
N SER A 8 -2.03 36.98 -97.39
CA SER A 8 -1.71 36.38 -96.06
C SER A 8 -1.16 37.41 -95.03
N LEU A 9 -0.43 38.40 -95.55
CA LEU A 9 0.19 39.43 -94.70
C LEU A 9 -0.89 40.43 -94.21
N THR A 10 -1.87 40.78 -95.07
CA THR A 10 -2.95 41.71 -94.65
C THR A 10 -3.94 41.03 -93.68
N PHE A 11 -4.17 39.73 -93.76
CA PHE A 11 -5.02 38.99 -92.86
C PHE A 11 -4.36 38.82 -91.51
N ALA A 12 -3.05 38.57 -91.40
CA ALA A 12 -2.33 38.45 -90.17
C ALA A 12 -2.21 39.81 -89.43
N VAL A 13 -1.91 40.89 -90.17
CA VAL A 13 -1.88 42.25 -89.54
C VAL A 13 -3.26 42.70 -89.04
N ARG A 14 -4.33 42.38 -89.79
CA ARG A 14 -5.70 42.77 -89.36
C ARG A 14 -6.20 42.04 -88.12
N LYS A 15 -5.64 40.87 -87.78
CA LYS A 15 -6.03 40.13 -86.54
C LYS A 15 -5.00 40.35 -85.40
N LEU A 16 -3.72 40.51 -85.70
CA LEU A 16 -2.69 40.72 -84.69
C LEU A 16 -2.68 42.10 -84.07
N VAL A 17 -3.00 43.15 -84.87
CA VAL A 17 -3.03 44.55 -84.35
C VAL A 17 -4.09 44.72 -83.27
N PRO A 18 -5.36 44.29 -83.42
CA PRO A 18 -6.34 44.46 -82.36
C PRO A 18 -5.99 43.58 -81.11
N ALA A 19 -5.40 42.40 -81.32
CA ALA A 19 -4.98 41.56 -80.16
C ALA A 19 -3.81 42.19 -79.41
N GLY A 20 -2.89 42.84 -80.14
CA GLY A 20 -1.76 43.58 -79.55
C GLY A 20 -2.26 44.80 -78.71
N ILE A 21 -3.24 45.53 -79.26
CA ILE A 21 -3.85 46.66 -78.56
C ILE A 21 -4.59 46.21 -77.29
N LEU A 22 -5.31 45.14 -77.34
CA LEU A 22 -6.01 44.57 -76.19
C LEU A 22 -5.01 44.10 -75.13
N LEU A 23 -3.92 43.50 -75.51
CA LEU A 23 -2.83 43.04 -74.61
C LEU A 23 -2.13 44.27 -73.99
N ALA A 24 -1.83 45.31 -74.80
CA ALA A 24 -1.23 46.54 -74.31
C ALA A 24 -2.16 47.31 -73.33
N LEU A 25 -3.46 47.33 -73.61
CA LEU A 25 -4.48 47.89 -72.69
C LEU A 25 -4.60 47.08 -71.39
N GLY A 26 -4.54 45.70 -71.47
CA GLY A 26 -4.55 44.81 -70.30
C GLY A 26 -3.29 45.02 -69.43
N VAL A 27 -2.10 45.09 -70.06
CA VAL A 27 -0.87 45.34 -69.30
C VAL A 27 -0.85 46.77 -68.75
N GLY A 28 -1.33 47.78 -69.50
CA GLY A 28 -1.51 49.15 -68.99
C GLY A 28 -2.43 49.25 -67.79
N ALA A 29 -3.61 48.59 -67.85
CA ALA A 29 -4.53 48.50 -66.75
C ALA A 29 -3.95 47.74 -65.54
N PHE A 30 -3.21 46.66 -65.80
CA PHE A 30 -2.51 45.93 -64.73
C PHE A 30 -1.42 46.78 -64.07
N LEU A 31 -0.62 47.49 -64.83
CA LEU A 31 0.40 48.40 -64.31
C LEU A 31 -0.25 49.57 -63.53
N LEU A 32 -1.36 50.14 -64.05
CA LEU A 32 -2.09 51.18 -63.32
C LEU A 32 -2.62 50.66 -61.99
N LEU A 33 -3.20 49.47 -61.93
CA LEU A 33 -3.68 48.80 -60.71
C LEU A 33 -2.53 48.45 -59.79
N TRP A 34 -1.37 48.04 -60.34
CA TRP A 34 -0.18 47.72 -59.56
C TRP A 34 0.39 48.96 -58.90
N PHE A 35 0.53 50.06 -59.62
CA PHE A 35 1.00 51.36 -59.04
C PHE A 35 -0.06 52.08 -58.21
N SER A 36 -1.36 51.77 -58.36
CA SER A 36 -2.45 52.29 -57.52
C SER A 36 -2.58 51.56 -56.19
N LYS A 37 -1.90 50.41 -55.99
CA LYS A 37 -1.86 49.78 -54.66
C LYS A 37 -1.10 50.71 -53.71
N LYS A 38 -1.83 51.47 -52.95
CA LYS A 38 -1.25 52.10 -51.76
C LYS A 38 -0.62 51.00 -50.90
N PRO A 39 0.65 51.10 -50.50
CA PRO A 39 1.19 50.18 -49.50
C PRO A 39 0.21 50.19 -48.32
N ALA A 40 -0.15 48.96 -47.86
CA ALA A 40 -0.93 48.83 -46.65
C ALA A 40 -0.24 49.66 -45.58
N ALA A 41 -0.96 50.63 -45.03
CA ALA A 41 -0.45 51.39 -43.91
C ALA A 41 0.01 50.38 -42.89
N THR A 42 1.30 50.27 -42.67
CA THR A 42 1.83 49.68 -41.47
C THR A 42 1.20 50.49 -40.36
N VAL A 43 0.15 49.96 -39.75
CA VAL A 43 -0.28 50.38 -38.45
C VAL A 43 0.95 50.15 -37.59
N GLU A 44 1.73 51.18 -37.30
CA GLU A 44 2.55 51.14 -36.12
C GLU A 44 1.59 50.74 -35.00
N SER A 45 1.63 49.45 -34.62
CA SER A 45 1.06 49.01 -33.37
C SER A 45 1.73 49.90 -32.32
N GLY A 46 1.16 51.04 -32.08
CA GLY A 46 1.45 51.78 -30.86
C GLY A 46 1.28 50.74 -29.77
N SER A 47 2.38 50.35 -29.14
CA SER A 47 2.43 49.48 -27.99
C SER A 47 1.43 50.06 -26.97
N GLN A 48 0.16 49.70 -27.12
CA GLN A 48 -0.82 49.90 -26.04
C GLN A 48 -0.31 49.00 -24.91
N MET A 49 0.38 49.65 -23.94
CA MET A 49 0.79 48.97 -22.73
C MET A 49 -0.49 48.33 -22.13
N GLN A 50 -0.56 47.02 -22.15
CA GLN A 50 -1.68 46.33 -21.57
C GLN A 50 -1.66 46.60 -20.06
N THR A 51 -2.77 47.07 -19.50
CA THR A 51 -2.93 47.22 -18.06
C THR A 51 -3.26 45.86 -17.48
N VAL A 52 -2.51 45.40 -16.50
CA VAL A 52 -2.64 44.09 -15.85
C VAL A 52 -2.80 44.27 -14.36
N THR A 53 -3.59 43.41 -13.75
CA THR A 53 -3.63 43.27 -12.29
C THR A 53 -2.55 42.28 -11.87
N VAL A 54 -1.97 42.53 -10.71
CA VAL A 54 -0.89 41.71 -10.16
C VAL A 54 -1.17 41.35 -8.70
N THR A 55 -0.88 40.13 -8.33
CA THR A 55 -0.90 39.65 -6.95
C THR A 55 0.51 39.27 -6.52
N THR A 56 0.87 39.55 -5.27
CA THR A 56 2.19 39.17 -4.73
C THR A 56 2.18 37.75 -4.27
N THR A 57 3.19 36.94 -4.68
CA THR A 57 3.37 35.61 -4.18
C THR A 57 3.72 35.62 -2.69
N ALA A 58 3.11 34.72 -1.92
CA ALA A 58 3.37 34.58 -0.50
C ALA A 58 4.07 33.22 -0.21
N HIS A 59 4.84 33.20 0.88
CA HIS A 59 5.41 31.95 1.37
C HIS A 59 4.30 31.00 1.86
N TYR A 60 4.52 29.70 1.70
CA TYR A 60 3.58 28.68 2.15
C TYR A 60 4.32 27.56 2.90
N ASP A 61 3.93 27.34 4.16
CA ASP A 61 4.52 26.32 5.06
C ASP A 61 3.55 25.17 5.41
N GLY A 62 2.33 25.23 4.88
CA GLY A 62 1.30 24.22 5.15
C GLY A 62 1.53 22.90 4.40
N PRO A 63 0.74 21.87 4.75
CA PRO A 63 0.74 20.60 4.01
C PRO A 63 0.13 20.77 2.62
N ILE A 64 0.60 19.96 1.69
CA ILE A 64 -0.07 19.76 0.39
C ILE A 64 -0.87 18.46 0.43
N TYR A 65 -2.01 18.46 -0.23
CA TYR A 65 -2.88 17.28 -0.29
C TYR A 65 -2.80 16.66 -1.67
N ILE A 66 -2.41 15.40 -1.71
CA ILE A 66 -2.36 14.61 -2.95
C ILE A 66 -3.61 13.74 -3.00
N GLU A 67 -4.45 13.97 -4.00
CA GLU A 67 -5.70 13.25 -4.18
C GLU A 67 -5.54 12.16 -5.24
N ALA A 68 -5.99 10.95 -4.92
CA ALA A 68 -6.03 9.83 -5.84
C ALA A 68 -7.32 9.04 -5.68
N ASN A 69 -7.75 8.36 -6.74
CA ASN A 69 -8.87 7.43 -6.66
C ASN A 69 -8.34 6.01 -6.45
N GLY A 70 -8.90 5.32 -5.46
CA GLY A 70 -8.50 3.98 -5.07
C GLY A 70 -9.64 2.98 -5.10
N LEU A 71 -9.27 1.72 -5.15
CA LEU A 71 -10.17 0.59 -5.05
C LEU A 71 -9.88 -0.16 -3.75
N VAL A 72 -10.92 -0.41 -2.96
CA VAL A 72 -10.82 -1.22 -1.74
C VAL A 72 -10.65 -2.68 -2.11
N VAL A 73 -9.55 -3.28 -1.64
CA VAL A 73 -9.24 -4.70 -1.79
C VAL A 73 -9.08 -5.36 -0.42
N PRO A 74 -9.28 -6.66 -0.31
CA PRO A 74 -9.03 -7.35 0.95
C PRO A 74 -7.55 -7.31 1.31
N HIS A 75 -7.25 -7.06 2.58
CA HIS A 75 -5.87 -7.15 3.07
C HIS A 75 -5.36 -8.59 3.04
N LYS A 76 -6.22 -9.55 3.40
CA LYS A 76 -5.94 -11.00 3.31
C LYS A 76 -7.15 -11.76 2.80
N GLU A 77 -6.92 -12.60 1.81
CA GLU A 77 -7.86 -13.61 1.34
C GLU A 77 -7.25 -14.99 1.60
N ILE A 78 -7.95 -15.82 2.35
CA ILE A 78 -7.45 -17.13 2.80
C ILE A 78 -8.29 -18.22 2.13
N ILE A 79 -7.64 -19.05 1.32
CA ILE A 79 -8.26 -20.25 0.80
C ILE A 79 -8.17 -21.31 1.89
N MET A 80 -9.30 -21.65 2.49
CA MET A 80 -9.38 -22.69 3.50
C MET A 80 -9.63 -24.04 2.83
N ALA A 81 -8.68 -24.96 3.00
CA ALA A 81 -8.74 -26.30 2.42
C ALA A 81 -8.79 -27.36 3.52
N ALA A 82 -9.34 -28.52 3.19
CA ALA A 82 -9.34 -29.69 4.06
C ALA A 82 -7.90 -30.15 4.34
N GLU A 83 -7.54 -30.31 5.61
CA GLU A 83 -6.24 -30.85 6.01
C GLU A 83 -6.29 -32.37 6.26
N VAL A 84 -7.50 -32.88 6.50
CA VAL A 84 -7.76 -34.31 6.73
C VAL A 84 -8.84 -34.83 5.78
N ALA A 85 -8.82 -36.13 5.49
CA ALA A 85 -9.89 -36.79 4.73
C ALA A 85 -11.07 -37.10 5.64
N GLY A 86 -12.29 -36.90 5.15
CA GLY A 86 -13.47 -37.26 5.90
C GLY A 86 -14.77 -36.71 5.33
N LYS A 87 -15.87 -37.07 5.96
CA LYS A 87 -17.20 -36.57 5.62
C LYS A 87 -17.48 -35.33 6.43
N ILE A 88 -18.01 -34.28 5.80
CA ILE A 88 -18.53 -33.11 6.49
C ILE A 88 -19.79 -33.50 7.29
N ALA A 89 -19.70 -33.48 8.60
CA ALA A 89 -20.80 -33.82 9.48
C ALA A 89 -21.77 -32.68 9.70
N LYS A 90 -21.23 -31.44 9.75
CA LYS A 90 -22.04 -30.24 9.99
C LYS A 90 -21.43 -29.05 9.27
N LYS A 91 -22.26 -28.22 8.64
CA LYS A 91 -21.95 -26.89 8.12
C LYS A 91 -22.76 -25.88 8.91
N ASN A 92 -22.12 -24.83 9.43
CA ASN A 92 -22.80 -23.78 10.16
C ASN A 92 -23.66 -22.95 9.21
N ASP A 93 -24.86 -22.54 9.64
CA ASP A 93 -25.74 -21.68 8.86
C ASP A 93 -25.10 -20.34 8.48
N SER A 94 -24.18 -19.85 9.30
CA SER A 94 -23.37 -18.64 9.02
C SER A 94 -22.29 -18.89 7.96
N CYS A 95 -22.01 -20.14 7.60
CA CYS A 95 -21.02 -20.49 6.57
C CYS A 95 -21.65 -20.40 5.16
N ARG A 96 -22.04 -19.17 4.78
CA ARG A 96 -22.62 -18.83 3.46
C ARG A 96 -21.91 -17.62 2.90
N SER A 97 -21.81 -17.58 1.56
CA SER A 97 -21.22 -16.45 0.85
C SER A 97 -21.88 -15.12 1.25
N GLY A 98 -21.05 -14.11 1.50
CA GLY A 98 -21.47 -12.78 1.95
C GLY A 98 -21.78 -12.66 3.44
N HIS A 99 -21.71 -13.74 4.23
CA HIS A 99 -21.95 -13.68 5.68
C HIS A 99 -20.66 -13.30 6.43
N TRP A 100 -20.80 -12.36 7.35
CA TRP A 100 -19.75 -12.00 8.29
C TRP A 100 -19.77 -12.97 9.48
N VAL A 101 -18.60 -13.38 9.94
CA VAL A 101 -18.40 -14.29 11.08
C VAL A 101 -17.27 -13.79 11.98
N PRO A 102 -17.44 -13.84 13.31
CA PRO A 102 -16.37 -13.49 14.24
C PRO A 102 -15.31 -14.58 14.32
N ALA A 103 -14.11 -14.20 14.73
CA ALA A 103 -12.98 -15.10 14.98
C ALA A 103 -13.38 -16.27 15.90
N GLY A 104 -12.86 -17.47 15.60
CA GLY A 104 -13.12 -18.68 16.38
C GLY A 104 -14.48 -19.35 16.13
N THR A 105 -15.33 -18.78 15.28
CA THR A 105 -16.60 -19.41 14.89
C THR A 105 -16.33 -20.70 14.14
N GLU A 106 -16.93 -21.82 14.55
CA GLU A 106 -16.88 -23.09 13.82
C GLU A 106 -17.72 -22.95 12.54
N LEU A 107 -17.06 -23.05 11.39
CA LEU A 107 -17.67 -22.91 10.06
C LEU A 107 -18.17 -24.25 9.56
N MET A 108 -17.33 -25.28 9.68
CA MET A 108 -17.63 -26.66 9.30
C MET A 108 -16.96 -27.63 10.27
N SER A 109 -17.55 -28.81 10.44
CA SER A 109 -16.91 -29.90 11.16
C SER A 109 -17.04 -31.21 10.41
N PHE A 110 -16.00 -32.01 10.50
CA PHE A 110 -15.94 -33.36 9.97
C PHE A 110 -16.54 -34.35 10.97
N ASP A 111 -16.88 -35.56 10.52
CA ASP A 111 -17.21 -36.67 11.39
C ASP A 111 -15.95 -37.08 12.17
N ALA A 112 -15.94 -36.79 13.46
CA ALA A 112 -14.78 -36.98 14.33
C ALA A 112 -14.63 -38.42 14.85
N ARG A 113 -15.63 -39.33 14.66
CA ARG A 113 -15.70 -40.63 15.29
C ARG A 113 -14.48 -41.51 15.00
N ASP A 114 -14.02 -41.57 13.76
CA ASP A 114 -12.86 -42.37 13.39
C ASP A 114 -11.55 -41.86 14.02
N PHE A 115 -11.42 -40.55 14.16
CA PHE A 115 -10.29 -39.91 14.85
C PHE A 115 -10.31 -40.18 16.34
N GLU A 116 -11.48 -40.13 16.99
CA GLU A 116 -11.65 -40.44 18.42
C GLU A 116 -11.35 -41.92 18.71
N ILE A 117 -11.79 -42.83 17.86
CA ILE A 117 -11.45 -44.26 17.95
C ILE A 117 -9.93 -44.46 17.85
N THR A 118 -9.27 -43.79 16.89
CA THR A 118 -7.82 -43.87 16.72
C THR A 118 -7.08 -43.37 17.96
N ILE A 119 -7.49 -42.25 18.55
CA ILE A 119 -6.94 -41.72 19.80
C ILE A 119 -7.13 -42.73 20.95
N SER A 120 -8.32 -43.31 21.05
CA SER A 120 -8.63 -44.32 22.10
C SER A 120 -7.76 -45.55 21.99
N ARG A 121 -7.51 -46.04 20.76
CA ARG A 121 -6.60 -47.16 20.47
C ARG A 121 -5.17 -46.82 20.90
N LEU A 122 -4.63 -45.66 20.47
CA LEU A 122 -3.26 -45.24 20.80
C LEU A 122 -3.07 -45.01 22.31
N LYS A 123 -4.10 -44.49 23.02
CA LYS A 123 -4.08 -44.41 24.48
C LYS A 123 -3.98 -45.79 25.15
N ALA A 124 -4.62 -46.83 24.59
CA ALA A 124 -4.50 -48.19 25.09
C ALA A 124 -3.10 -48.76 24.83
N GLU A 125 -2.53 -48.54 23.65
CA GLU A 125 -1.16 -48.94 23.30
C GLU A 125 -0.12 -48.25 24.20
N LEU A 126 -0.30 -46.93 24.51
CA LEU A 126 0.57 -46.22 25.44
C LEU A 126 0.55 -46.85 26.83
N ARG A 127 -0.64 -47.10 27.39
CA ARG A 127 -0.76 -47.78 28.69
C ARG A 127 -0.08 -49.17 28.71
N GLN A 128 -0.16 -49.92 27.59
CA GLN A 128 0.53 -51.21 27.47
C GLN A 128 2.06 -51.02 27.50
N ALA A 129 2.60 -50.05 26.78
CA ALA A 129 4.04 -49.73 26.78
C ALA A 129 4.52 -49.28 28.18
N GLU A 130 3.74 -48.45 28.87
CA GLU A 130 4.01 -48.05 30.25
C GLU A 130 4.03 -49.20 31.23
N THR A 131 3.09 -50.18 31.09
CA THR A 131 3.07 -51.36 31.93
C THR A 131 4.32 -52.21 31.73
N GLN A 132 4.72 -52.47 30.46
CA GLN A 132 5.92 -53.22 30.12
C GLN A 132 7.20 -52.53 30.65
N LEU A 133 7.26 -51.21 30.61
CA LEU A 133 8.37 -50.47 31.17
C LEU A 133 8.43 -50.59 32.71
N ASN A 134 7.29 -50.50 33.40
CA ASN A 134 7.20 -50.63 34.85
C ASN A 134 7.62 -52.07 35.31
N GLU A 135 7.21 -53.12 34.58
CA GLU A 135 7.66 -54.48 34.82
C GLU A 135 9.19 -54.58 34.71
N LEU A 136 9.78 -54.02 33.63
CA LEU A 136 11.21 -54.06 33.44
C LEU A 136 11.96 -53.24 34.49
N LEU A 137 11.44 -52.11 34.96
CA LEU A 137 12.04 -51.31 36.03
C LEU A 137 12.10 -52.09 37.34
N ALA A 138 11.08 -52.94 37.65
CA ALA A 138 11.13 -53.86 38.79
C ALA A 138 12.23 -54.94 38.61
N GLU A 139 12.39 -55.49 37.41
CA GLU A 139 13.48 -56.45 37.10
C GLU A 139 14.85 -55.80 37.26
N ILE A 140 15.04 -54.55 36.81
CA ILE A 140 16.28 -53.76 36.97
C ILE A 140 16.61 -53.53 38.46
N GLN A 141 15.62 -53.15 39.28
CA GLN A 141 15.83 -52.98 40.73
C GLN A 141 16.28 -54.27 41.38
N ASN A 142 15.68 -55.42 41.00
CA ASN A 142 16.12 -56.70 41.56
C ASN A 142 17.54 -57.09 41.10
N ALA A 143 17.88 -56.86 39.83
CA ALA A 143 19.24 -57.12 39.32
C ALA A 143 20.30 -56.23 39.97
N ASP A 144 19.98 -54.96 40.21
CA ASP A 144 20.83 -54.00 40.92
C ASP A 144 21.11 -54.46 42.41
N ALA A 145 20.04 -54.93 43.07
CA ALA A 145 20.21 -55.47 44.44
C ALA A 145 21.13 -56.72 44.47
N LEU A 146 20.99 -57.63 43.49
CA LEU A 146 21.88 -58.80 43.33
C LEU A 146 23.29 -58.38 42.98
N LEU A 147 23.51 -57.39 42.12
CA LEU A 147 24.81 -56.85 41.81
C LEU A 147 25.50 -56.30 43.06
N LYS A 148 24.77 -55.48 43.86
CA LYS A 148 25.31 -54.94 45.13
C LYS A 148 25.70 -56.04 46.10
N LEU A 149 24.95 -57.17 46.17
CA LEU A 149 25.27 -58.32 47.01
C LEU A 149 26.52 -59.02 46.52
N SER A 150 26.63 -59.31 45.22
CA SER A 150 27.83 -59.93 44.61
C SER A 150 29.07 -59.10 44.77
N GLN A 151 28.94 -57.73 44.66
CA GLN A 151 30.05 -56.80 44.92
C GLN A 151 30.55 -56.88 46.36
N LYS A 152 29.63 -56.95 47.35
CA LYS A 152 30.02 -57.15 48.77
C LYS A 152 30.76 -58.48 48.95
N THR A 153 30.30 -59.57 48.35
CA THR A 153 30.95 -60.87 48.40
C THR A 153 32.35 -60.81 47.79
N LEU A 154 32.49 -60.20 46.60
CA LEU A 154 33.78 -59.98 45.95
C LEU A 154 34.76 -59.21 46.86
N ASN A 155 34.31 -58.09 47.47
CA ASN A 155 35.12 -57.28 48.38
C ASN A 155 35.52 -58.06 49.65
N LEU A 156 34.71 -59.00 50.11
CA LEU A 156 35.07 -59.87 51.27
C LEU A 156 36.14 -60.89 50.85
N GLN A 157 35.99 -61.60 49.73
CA GLN A 157 36.96 -62.57 49.23
C GLN A 157 38.28 -61.91 48.84
N GLN A 158 38.26 -60.72 48.30
CA GLN A 158 39.47 -59.93 48.00
C GLN A 158 40.22 -59.62 49.28
N ARG A 159 39.56 -59.12 50.33
CA ARG A 159 40.19 -58.84 51.62
C ARG A 159 40.75 -60.10 52.29
N GLU A 160 40.09 -61.25 52.19
CA GLU A 160 40.57 -62.53 52.73
C GLU A 160 41.83 -63.02 51.97
N TYR A 161 41.79 -62.95 50.63
CA TYR A 161 42.94 -63.28 49.79
C TYR A 161 44.13 -62.36 50.11
N ASP A 162 43.98 -61.03 50.19
CA ASP A 162 45.01 -60.05 50.51
C ASP A 162 45.53 -60.29 51.89
N ARG A 163 44.75 -60.74 52.89
CA ARG A 163 45.21 -61.06 54.27
C ARG A 163 46.05 -62.30 54.25
N LEU A 164 45.69 -63.36 53.59
CA LEU A 164 46.43 -64.62 53.50
C LEU A 164 47.72 -64.42 52.69
N GLU A 165 47.72 -63.66 51.61
CA GLU A 165 48.87 -63.29 50.81
C GLU A 165 49.96 -62.54 51.68
N ARG A 166 49.57 -61.61 52.52
CA ARG A 166 50.40 -60.89 53.44
C ARG A 166 51.04 -61.79 54.53
N LEU A 167 50.42 -62.92 54.90
CA LEU A 167 50.84 -63.92 55.84
C LEU A 167 51.67 -65.07 55.20
N ARG A 168 52.06 -64.96 53.94
CA ARG A 168 52.74 -65.96 53.07
C ARG A 168 53.98 -66.54 53.74
N GLY A 169 54.29 -66.64 54.74
CA GLY A 169 55.35 -67.33 55.45
C GLY A 169 54.82 -68.21 56.61
N ASN A 170 53.60 -67.98 57.05
CA ASN A 170 52.95 -68.61 58.20
C ASN A 170 51.72 -69.40 57.88
N VAL A 171 51.34 -69.43 56.59
CA VAL A 171 50.09 -70.08 56.05
C VAL A 171 50.48 -71.05 54.93
N SER A 172 49.72 -72.14 54.75
CA SER A 172 49.92 -73.13 53.72
C SER A 172 49.65 -72.55 52.30
N ALA A 173 50.52 -72.91 51.30
CA ALA A 173 50.35 -72.53 49.92
C ALA A 173 48.92 -72.95 49.36
N SER A 174 48.47 -74.11 49.80
CA SER A 174 47.12 -74.62 49.46
C SER A 174 45.97 -73.77 49.99
N GLU A 175 46.15 -73.00 51.10
CA GLU A 175 45.08 -72.09 51.62
C GLU A 175 45.03 -70.82 50.81
N ILE A 176 46.22 -70.30 50.37
CA ILE A 176 46.29 -69.15 49.45
C ILE A 176 45.64 -69.48 48.11
N ASP A 177 45.99 -70.66 47.57
CA ASP A 177 45.43 -71.16 46.30
C ASP A 177 43.85 -71.25 46.36
N LYS A 178 43.34 -71.85 47.47
CA LYS A 178 41.90 -71.92 47.75
C LYS A 178 41.25 -70.53 47.83
N ALA A 179 41.88 -69.54 48.50
CA ALA A 179 41.37 -68.19 48.57
C ALA A 179 41.40 -67.53 47.19
N GLY A 180 42.42 -67.75 46.38
CA GLY A 180 42.46 -67.30 44.97
C GLY A 180 41.33 -67.86 44.09
N LEU A 181 41.04 -69.19 44.27
CA LEU A 181 39.90 -69.80 43.59
C LEU A 181 38.58 -69.19 44.03
N ASN A 182 38.36 -68.95 45.31
CA ASN A 182 37.17 -68.33 45.85
C ASN A 182 37.01 -66.86 45.33
N LEU A 183 38.13 -66.12 45.26
CA LEU A 183 38.16 -64.79 44.72
C LEU A 183 37.73 -64.79 43.24
N ASN A 184 38.32 -65.67 42.42
CA ASN A 184 37.95 -65.78 40.98
C ASN A 184 36.50 -66.21 40.80
N GLN A 185 35.97 -67.07 41.67
CA GLN A 185 34.51 -67.42 41.64
C GLN A 185 33.63 -66.21 41.98
N ALA A 186 34.00 -65.42 42.99
CA ALA A 186 33.28 -64.22 43.36
C ALA A 186 33.33 -63.14 42.27
N GLU A 187 34.48 -62.98 41.59
CA GLU A 187 34.65 -62.07 40.46
C GLU A 187 33.76 -62.47 39.28
N ASN A 188 33.80 -63.75 38.91
CA ASN A 188 32.94 -64.27 37.86
C ASN A 188 31.45 -64.08 38.16
N ALA A 189 31.01 -64.31 39.41
CA ALA A 189 29.66 -64.04 39.85
C ALA A 189 29.28 -62.55 39.74
N PHE A 190 30.19 -61.64 40.16
CA PHE A 190 29.98 -60.21 40.01
C PHE A 190 29.87 -59.79 38.54
N LEU A 191 30.76 -60.26 37.66
CA LEU A 191 30.76 -59.93 36.25
C LEU A 191 29.45 -60.41 35.60
N THR A 192 28.95 -61.60 35.97
CA THR A 192 27.69 -62.17 35.48
C THR A 192 26.52 -61.23 35.85
N GLN A 193 26.41 -60.79 37.11
CA GLN A 193 25.37 -59.86 37.53
C GLN A 193 25.48 -58.47 36.83
N LYS A 194 26.71 -57.98 36.64
CA LYS A 194 26.93 -56.76 35.93
C LYS A 194 26.50 -56.84 34.46
N HIS A 195 26.79 -57.93 33.77
CA HIS A 195 26.33 -58.18 32.40
C HIS A 195 24.80 -58.26 32.34
N GLN A 196 24.13 -58.94 33.30
CA GLN A 196 22.70 -59.01 33.38
C GLN A 196 22.05 -57.64 33.52
N LEU A 197 22.59 -56.76 34.42
CA LEU A 197 22.10 -55.41 34.59
C LEU A 197 22.27 -54.57 33.30
N ASN A 198 23.41 -54.66 32.61
CA ASN A 198 23.64 -53.98 31.35
C ASN A 198 22.66 -54.42 30.25
N LEU A 199 22.32 -55.73 30.19
CA LEU A 199 21.33 -56.23 29.26
C LEU A 199 19.93 -55.62 29.51
N LEU A 200 19.53 -55.58 30.80
CA LEU A 200 18.23 -54.99 31.18
C LEU A 200 18.18 -53.49 30.93
N THR A 201 19.26 -52.72 31.20
CA THR A 201 19.31 -51.28 30.89
C THR A 201 19.25 -51.01 29.37
N THR A 202 19.88 -51.86 28.55
CA THR A 202 19.78 -51.79 27.09
C THR A 202 18.34 -52.06 26.63
N ARG A 203 17.66 -53.05 27.26
CA ARG A 203 16.24 -53.37 26.98
C ARG A 203 15.33 -52.20 27.41
N GLN A 204 15.66 -51.53 28.53
CA GLN A 204 14.94 -50.33 28.96
C GLN A 204 14.98 -49.23 27.90
N ALA A 205 16.17 -48.86 27.41
CA ALA A 205 16.31 -47.83 26.38
C ALA A 205 15.48 -48.16 25.12
N ARG A 206 15.36 -49.45 24.74
CA ARG A 206 14.52 -49.83 23.62
C ARG A 206 13.03 -49.70 23.90
N LEU A 207 12.56 -50.02 25.12
CA LEU A 207 11.14 -49.84 25.51
C LEU A 207 10.79 -48.38 25.69
N ASP A 208 11.70 -47.54 26.21
CA ASP A 208 11.52 -46.09 26.30
C ASP A 208 11.34 -45.49 24.91
N ALA A 209 12.18 -45.83 23.92
CA ALA A 209 12.04 -45.38 22.55
C ALA A 209 10.71 -45.89 21.92
N GLY A 210 10.26 -47.11 22.27
CA GLY A 210 8.97 -47.64 21.83
C GLY A 210 7.79 -46.83 22.42
N LYS A 211 7.86 -46.48 23.70
CA LYS A 211 6.86 -45.60 24.35
C LYS A 211 6.79 -44.23 23.70
N GLU A 212 7.95 -43.57 23.48
CA GLU A 212 8.04 -42.28 22.83
C GLU A 212 7.41 -42.30 21.43
N LEU A 213 7.64 -43.37 20.66
CA LEU A 213 7.00 -43.52 19.35
C LEU A 213 5.45 -43.50 19.44
N VAL A 214 4.87 -44.20 20.43
CA VAL A 214 3.41 -44.22 20.62
C VAL A 214 2.91 -42.85 21.10
N GLU A 215 3.64 -42.16 21.94
CA GLU A 215 3.32 -40.77 22.38
C GLU A 215 3.25 -39.82 21.19
N LEU A 216 4.23 -39.84 20.29
CA LEU A 216 4.24 -39.01 19.07
C LEU A 216 3.08 -39.37 18.12
N GLN A 217 2.75 -40.67 18.00
CA GLN A 217 1.58 -41.08 17.21
C GLN A 217 0.27 -40.58 17.83
N LEU A 218 0.16 -40.58 19.14
CA LEU A 218 -1.00 -40.05 19.86
C LEU A 218 -1.13 -38.52 19.69
N GLU A 219 -0.02 -37.80 19.75
CA GLU A 219 0.02 -36.36 19.48
C GLU A 219 -0.46 -36.06 18.07
N LYS A 220 0.07 -36.77 17.07
CA LYS A 220 -0.40 -36.66 15.68
C LYS A 220 -1.90 -36.90 15.55
N ALA A 221 -2.45 -37.92 16.19
CA ALA A 221 -3.87 -38.24 16.15
C ALA A 221 -4.71 -37.09 16.80
N HIS A 222 -4.21 -36.45 17.85
CA HIS A 222 -4.85 -35.26 18.43
C HIS A 222 -4.82 -34.05 17.50
N LEU A 223 -3.72 -33.82 16.76
CA LEU A 223 -3.64 -32.79 15.73
C LEU A 223 -4.65 -33.06 14.60
N ASP A 224 -4.74 -34.30 14.14
CA ASP A 224 -5.69 -34.69 13.08
C ASP A 224 -7.14 -34.49 13.56
N LEU A 225 -7.46 -34.79 14.82
CA LEU A 225 -8.76 -34.47 15.40
C LEU A 225 -9.02 -32.95 15.48
N LYS A 226 -8.02 -32.14 15.84
CA LYS A 226 -8.14 -30.68 15.84
C LYS A 226 -8.46 -30.14 14.43
N ARG A 227 -7.86 -30.72 13.39
CA ARG A 227 -8.08 -30.38 11.99
C ARG A 227 -9.46 -30.78 11.45
N THR A 228 -10.23 -31.57 12.20
CA THR A 228 -11.63 -31.87 11.85
C THR A 228 -12.57 -30.70 12.06
N ARG A 229 -12.15 -29.66 12.77
CA ARG A 229 -12.94 -28.44 13.01
C ARG A 229 -12.35 -27.29 12.25
N ILE A 230 -13.10 -26.77 11.30
CA ILE A 230 -12.72 -25.59 10.52
C ILE A 230 -13.32 -24.38 11.21
N VAL A 231 -12.44 -23.51 11.70
CA VAL A 231 -12.82 -22.30 12.44
C VAL A 231 -12.34 -21.04 11.72
N ALA A 232 -13.10 -19.95 11.85
CA ALA A 232 -12.68 -18.64 11.33
C ALA A 232 -11.39 -18.16 12.02
N PRO A 233 -10.31 -17.83 11.29
CA PRO A 233 -9.03 -17.44 11.87
C PRO A 233 -9.05 -16.03 12.47
N SER A 234 -9.91 -15.15 11.95
CA SER A 234 -10.10 -13.75 12.35
C SER A 234 -11.56 -13.35 12.16
N ASP A 235 -11.91 -12.12 12.49
CA ASP A 235 -13.18 -11.53 12.07
C ASP A 235 -13.16 -11.33 10.55
N GLY A 236 -14.22 -11.81 9.86
CA GLY A 236 -14.20 -11.77 8.40
C GLY A 236 -15.48 -12.17 7.71
N VAL A 237 -15.42 -12.20 6.40
CA VAL A 237 -16.54 -12.55 5.51
C VAL A 237 -16.20 -13.78 4.69
N ILE A 238 -17.18 -14.66 4.53
CA ILE A 238 -17.07 -15.82 3.64
C ILE A 238 -17.34 -15.32 2.21
N VAL A 239 -16.33 -15.44 1.33
CA VAL A 239 -16.42 -15.01 -0.07
C VAL A 239 -17.15 -16.04 -0.90
N SER A 240 -16.77 -17.32 -0.77
CA SER A 240 -17.41 -18.45 -1.43
C SER A 240 -17.29 -19.70 -0.58
N GLU A 241 -18.27 -20.57 -0.68
CA GLU A 241 -18.24 -21.93 -0.16
C GLU A 241 -18.46 -22.93 -1.30
N GLU A 242 -17.71 -24.03 -1.31
CA GLU A 242 -17.76 -25.02 -2.39
C GLU A 242 -18.30 -26.37 -1.94
N ILE A 243 -18.42 -26.59 -0.62
CA ILE A 243 -18.72 -27.89 -0.03
C ILE A 243 -20.00 -27.82 0.79
N GLU A 244 -20.84 -28.87 0.63
CA GLU A 244 -22.09 -29.03 1.38
C GLU A 244 -21.96 -30.09 2.49
N GLU A 245 -22.86 -30.01 3.48
CA GLU A 245 -23.01 -31.03 4.52
C GLU A 245 -23.28 -32.40 3.89
N GLY A 246 -22.58 -33.41 4.41
CA GLY A 246 -22.67 -34.77 3.87
C GLY A 246 -21.65 -35.10 2.78
N SER A 247 -20.94 -34.12 2.22
CA SER A 247 -19.89 -34.33 1.23
C SER A 247 -18.67 -35.03 1.84
N TYR A 248 -18.00 -35.88 1.06
CA TYR A 248 -16.73 -36.47 1.43
C TYR A 248 -15.59 -35.74 0.73
N VAL A 249 -14.60 -35.26 1.49
CA VAL A 249 -13.47 -34.49 0.98
C VAL A 249 -12.12 -35.17 1.28
N GLN A 250 -11.13 -34.82 0.47
CA GLN A 250 -9.74 -35.24 0.60
C GLN A 250 -8.85 -34.08 1.07
N PRO A 251 -7.68 -34.35 1.67
CA PRO A 251 -6.71 -33.30 1.97
C PRO A 251 -6.38 -32.47 0.73
N GLY A 252 -6.38 -31.12 0.86
CA GLY A 252 -6.17 -30.18 -0.23
C GLY A 252 -7.43 -29.78 -0.99
N THR A 253 -8.60 -30.39 -0.72
CA THR A 253 -9.86 -29.92 -1.30
C THR A 253 -10.23 -28.56 -0.72
N GLN A 254 -10.44 -27.56 -1.57
CA GLN A 254 -10.91 -26.22 -1.16
C GLN A 254 -12.31 -26.35 -0.54
N LEU A 255 -12.48 -25.79 0.64
CA LEU A 255 -13.75 -25.79 1.37
C LEU A 255 -14.48 -24.47 1.19
N LEU A 256 -13.78 -23.38 1.38
CA LEU A 256 -14.29 -22.02 1.27
C LEU A 256 -13.15 -21.02 1.06
N ILE A 257 -13.50 -19.81 0.63
CA ILE A 257 -12.61 -18.64 0.60
C ILE A 257 -13.09 -17.68 1.70
N PHE A 258 -12.16 -17.30 2.55
CA PHE A 258 -12.37 -16.42 3.69
C PHE A 258 -11.62 -15.11 3.49
N GLU A 259 -12.29 -13.98 3.68
CA GLU A 259 -11.71 -12.64 3.64
C GLU A 259 -11.61 -12.07 5.06
N ASP A 260 -10.41 -11.72 5.47
CA ASP A 260 -10.15 -11.05 6.74
C ASP A 260 -10.59 -9.57 6.65
N THR A 261 -11.52 -9.17 7.51
CA THR A 261 -12.05 -7.80 7.55
C THR A 261 -11.52 -6.97 8.72
N THR A 262 -10.51 -7.44 9.44
CA THR A 262 -9.88 -6.68 10.54
C THR A 262 -9.15 -5.45 10.01
N ARG A 263 -8.67 -5.52 8.76
CA ARG A 263 -8.01 -4.44 8.01
C ARG A 263 -8.52 -4.41 6.59
N SER A 264 -8.50 -3.23 5.99
CA SER A 264 -8.74 -3.07 4.56
C SER A 264 -7.56 -2.42 3.88
N GLU A 265 -7.31 -2.79 2.65
CA GLU A 265 -6.27 -2.22 1.81
C GLU A 265 -6.92 -1.43 0.67
N ILE A 266 -6.37 -0.29 0.33
CA ILE A 266 -6.81 0.52 -0.79
C ILE A 266 -5.67 0.59 -1.79
N GLU A 267 -5.85 -0.02 -2.95
CA GLU A 267 -4.93 0.11 -4.08
C GLU A 267 -5.30 1.34 -4.90
N PHE A 268 -4.32 2.20 -5.18
CA PHE A 268 -4.47 3.39 -6.00
C PHE A 268 -3.20 3.67 -6.80
N ASN A 269 -3.28 4.57 -7.75
CA ASN A 269 -2.16 4.87 -8.62
C ASN A 269 -1.75 6.34 -8.47
N LEU A 270 -0.46 6.58 -8.31
CA LEU A 270 0.14 7.90 -8.29
C LEU A 270 0.91 8.16 -9.59
N THR A 271 0.87 9.39 -10.06
CA THR A 271 1.78 9.85 -11.11
C THR A 271 3.20 10.02 -10.55
N VAL A 272 4.20 10.04 -11.42
CA VAL A 272 5.59 10.27 -11.01
C VAL A 272 5.78 11.64 -10.34
N ASN A 273 4.98 12.65 -10.74
CA ASN A 273 5.02 13.98 -10.12
C ASN A 273 4.45 13.98 -8.69
N GLU A 274 3.34 13.29 -8.46
CA GLU A 274 2.76 13.14 -7.12
C GLU A 274 3.71 12.36 -6.21
N LEU A 275 4.31 11.29 -6.75
CA LEU A 275 5.31 10.52 -6.03
C LEU A 275 6.52 11.38 -5.62
N TYR A 276 6.97 12.29 -6.50
CA TYR A 276 8.05 13.24 -6.19
C TYR A 276 7.76 14.06 -4.93
N TRP A 277 6.53 14.55 -4.77
CA TRP A 277 6.15 15.32 -3.59
C TRP A 277 6.10 14.47 -2.31
N ILE A 278 5.61 13.23 -2.41
CA ILE A 278 5.61 12.27 -1.29
C ILE A 278 7.04 11.98 -0.82
N MET A 279 7.99 11.86 -1.74
CA MET A 279 9.40 11.63 -1.41
C MET A 279 10.09 12.83 -0.76
N LEU A 280 9.54 14.04 -0.94
CA LEU A 280 10.05 15.26 -0.30
C LEU A 280 9.41 15.53 1.06
N ASP A 281 8.58 14.64 1.59
CA ASP A 281 7.99 14.81 2.91
C ASP A 281 9.06 14.93 4.01
N LYS A 282 8.90 15.91 4.92
CA LYS A 282 9.86 16.18 6.01
C LYS A 282 10.08 14.97 6.91
N LYS A 283 9.06 14.15 7.11
CA LYS A 283 9.12 12.94 7.94
C LYS A 283 9.92 11.82 7.27
N SER A 284 10.06 11.85 5.94
CA SER A 284 10.82 10.85 5.18
C SER A 284 12.34 11.07 5.23
N LEU A 285 12.80 12.29 5.49
CA LEU A 285 14.23 12.65 5.56
C LEU A 285 14.97 12.06 6.78
N GLY A 286 14.27 11.47 7.74
CA GLY A 286 14.84 10.82 8.93
C GLY A 286 15.02 9.31 8.80
N LEU A 287 14.61 8.70 7.70
CA LEU A 287 14.80 7.26 7.47
C LEU A 287 16.24 7.00 7.03
N PRO A 288 16.99 6.07 7.70
CA PRO A 288 18.33 5.73 7.27
C PRO A 288 18.27 5.17 5.84
N ASP A 289 19.17 5.69 5.00
CA ASP A 289 19.33 5.32 3.58
C ASP A 289 19.86 3.87 3.40
N GLU A 290 20.18 3.21 4.51
CA GLU A 290 20.69 1.85 4.54
C GLU A 290 19.60 0.88 5.03
N SER A 291 18.83 0.35 4.11
CA SER A 291 18.17 -0.92 4.36
C SER A 291 19.21 -2.03 4.20
N GLU A 292 19.73 -2.57 5.30
CA GLU A 292 20.57 -3.78 5.35
C GLU A 292 19.91 -5.00 4.66
N ASP A 293 18.69 -4.87 4.21
CA ASP A 293 17.83 -5.95 3.70
C ASP A 293 17.64 -5.94 2.18
N GLY A 294 18.47 -5.20 1.41
CA GLY A 294 18.42 -5.21 -0.07
C GLY A 294 17.08 -4.76 -0.66
N SER A 295 16.22 -4.14 0.13
CA SER A 295 14.91 -3.67 -0.29
C SER A 295 15.06 -2.45 -1.20
N TYR A 296 14.80 -2.65 -2.48
CA TYR A 296 14.64 -1.58 -3.44
C TYR A 296 13.60 -0.57 -2.94
N PHE A 297 13.94 0.70 -2.97
CA PHE A 297 13.08 1.88 -2.90
C PHE A 297 11.81 1.71 -2.02
N ARG A 298 11.82 2.27 -0.82
CA ARG A 298 10.64 2.31 0.07
C ARG A 298 9.99 3.68 0.01
N LEU A 299 8.67 3.70 -0.03
CA LEU A 299 7.90 4.92 0.22
C LEU A 299 7.95 5.26 1.71
N PRO A 300 7.98 6.55 2.07
CA PRO A 300 7.81 6.96 3.46
C PRO A 300 6.42 6.53 3.96
N ARG A 301 6.35 6.10 5.21
CA ARG A 301 5.08 5.90 5.87
C ARG A 301 4.47 7.25 6.19
N ILE A 302 3.31 7.54 5.63
CA ILE A 302 2.53 8.75 5.92
C ILE A 302 1.28 8.30 6.66
N ASP A 303 1.13 8.79 7.89
CA ASP A 303 -0.05 8.55 8.71
C ASP A 303 -1.13 9.62 8.42
N ASN A 304 -2.35 9.40 8.92
CA ASN A 304 -3.50 10.29 8.74
C ASN A 304 -3.90 10.51 7.26
N VAL A 305 -3.73 9.48 6.44
CA VAL A 305 -4.31 9.49 5.10
C VAL A 305 -5.83 9.39 5.22
N GLU A 306 -6.54 10.35 4.67
CA GLU A 306 -8.00 10.36 4.67
C GLU A 306 -8.52 9.57 3.48
N ILE A 307 -9.51 8.72 3.75
CA ILE A 307 -10.20 7.92 2.75
C ILE A 307 -11.67 8.35 2.75
N GLU A 308 -12.13 8.90 1.65
CA GLU A 308 -13.48 9.41 1.50
C GLU A 308 -14.31 8.53 0.57
N PHE A 309 -15.52 8.24 0.98
CA PHE A 309 -16.54 7.62 0.14
C PHE A 309 -17.80 8.47 0.15
N GLY A 310 -18.07 9.10 -0.99
CA GLY A 310 -19.22 9.97 -1.18
C GLY A 310 -20.31 9.30 -2.02
N VAL A 311 -21.56 9.28 -1.51
CA VAL A 311 -22.75 8.87 -2.25
C VAL A 311 -23.89 9.84 -1.92
N ASP A 312 -24.35 10.58 -2.92
CA ASP A 312 -25.57 11.42 -2.87
C ASP A 312 -25.70 12.28 -1.59
N GLY A 313 -24.60 12.97 -1.19
CA GLY A 313 -24.62 13.87 -0.03
C GLY A 313 -24.35 13.18 1.31
N LEU A 314 -23.87 11.94 1.27
CA LEU A 314 -23.32 11.23 2.41
C LEU A 314 -21.82 11.04 2.20
N ASP A 315 -21.02 11.76 2.94
CA ASP A 315 -19.56 11.59 2.95
C ASP A 315 -19.16 10.81 4.19
N ILE A 316 -18.49 9.68 3.96
CA ILE A 316 -17.96 8.81 5.01
C ILE A 316 -16.45 8.80 4.89
N THR A 317 -15.77 9.10 5.99
CA THR A 317 -14.31 9.17 6.06
C THR A 317 -13.75 8.10 6.98
N TRP A 318 -12.61 7.55 6.58
CA TRP A 318 -11.76 6.68 7.41
C TRP A 318 -10.35 7.26 7.42
N LEU A 319 -9.59 6.90 8.43
CA LEU A 319 -8.17 7.20 8.53
C LEU A 319 -7.35 5.96 8.29
N GLY A 320 -6.32 6.09 7.45
CA GLY A 320 -5.37 5.05 7.16
C GLY A 320 -3.94 5.57 7.14
N HIS A 321 -3.02 4.72 6.72
CA HIS A 321 -1.62 5.11 6.52
C HIS A 321 -1.10 4.56 5.18
N LEU A 322 -0.26 5.34 4.52
CA LEU A 322 0.47 4.90 3.33
C LEU A 322 1.50 3.85 3.75
N ASP A 323 1.38 2.62 3.23
CA ASP A 323 2.25 1.49 3.58
C ASP A 323 3.37 1.28 2.56
N GLY A 324 3.15 1.66 1.31
CA GLY A 324 4.15 1.50 0.26
C GLY A 324 3.56 1.22 -1.12
N PHE A 325 4.34 0.51 -1.93
CA PHE A 325 3.90 0.09 -3.26
C PHE A 325 2.98 -1.14 -3.19
N ALA A 326 1.90 -1.13 -3.94
CA ALA A 326 1.00 -2.28 -4.05
C ALA A 326 1.61 -3.39 -4.93
N LYS A 327 2.41 -3.01 -5.95
CA LYS A 327 3.07 -3.93 -6.90
C LYS A 327 4.46 -3.42 -7.25
N HIS A 328 5.34 -4.31 -7.70
CA HIS A 328 6.67 -3.91 -8.18
C HIS A 328 6.60 -3.12 -9.48
N GLY A 329 7.29 -1.98 -9.49
CA GLY A 329 7.55 -1.19 -10.70
C GLY A 329 6.45 -0.20 -11.08
N VAL A 330 6.72 0.53 -12.13
CA VAL A 330 5.81 1.49 -12.77
C VAL A 330 4.98 0.74 -13.80
N ASN A 331 3.70 1.02 -13.89
CA ASN A 331 2.86 0.47 -14.93
C ASN A 331 3.31 1.03 -16.30
N GLU A 332 3.76 0.16 -17.20
CA GLU A 332 4.35 0.57 -18.51
C GLU A 332 3.35 1.30 -19.41
N GLN A 333 2.06 1.01 -19.30
CA GLN A 333 1.01 1.60 -20.13
C GLN A 333 0.58 2.98 -19.63
N THR A 334 0.37 3.11 -18.30
CA THR A 334 -0.14 4.34 -17.69
C THR A 334 0.96 5.23 -17.14
N ARG A 335 2.18 4.71 -16.97
CA ARG A 335 3.32 5.36 -16.30
C ARG A 335 3.02 5.79 -14.85
N ASN A 336 2.03 5.18 -14.26
CA ASN A 336 1.65 5.41 -12.87
C ASN A 336 2.31 4.36 -11.96
N VAL A 337 2.50 4.74 -10.71
CA VAL A 337 3.07 3.90 -9.66
C VAL A 337 1.94 3.39 -8.78
N PRO A 338 1.71 2.07 -8.71
CA PRO A 338 0.68 1.51 -7.86
C PRO A 338 1.11 1.56 -6.39
N CYS A 339 0.33 2.25 -5.58
CA CYS A 339 0.54 2.42 -4.14
C CYS A 339 -0.61 1.81 -3.36
N ARG A 340 -0.40 1.61 -2.06
CA ARG A 340 -1.43 1.12 -1.15
C ARG A 340 -1.47 1.88 0.16
N VAL A 341 -2.69 2.04 0.65
CA VAL A 341 -3.01 2.53 1.99
C VAL A 341 -3.66 1.41 2.78
N ILE A 342 -3.29 1.27 4.04
CA ILE A 342 -3.90 0.32 4.98
C ILE A 342 -4.79 1.10 5.95
N VAL A 343 -6.01 0.59 6.14
CA VAL A 343 -6.97 1.08 7.13
C VAL A 343 -7.11 0.02 8.22
N ASP A 344 -6.64 0.34 9.43
CA ASP A 344 -6.65 -0.59 10.56
C ASP A 344 -8.04 -0.78 11.19
N GLN A 345 -8.95 0.17 10.98
CA GLN A 345 -10.33 0.13 11.51
C GLN A 345 -11.36 0.38 10.40
N PRO A 346 -11.55 -0.57 9.48
CA PRO A 346 -12.44 -0.37 8.33
C PRO A 346 -13.93 -0.24 8.72
N HIS A 347 -14.32 -0.63 9.93
CA HIS A 347 -15.68 -0.55 10.43
C HIS A 347 -16.00 0.77 11.18
N ALA A 348 -15.00 1.63 11.39
CA ALA A 348 -15.10 2.87 12.17
C ALA A 348 -15.26 4.13 11.30
N GLY A 349 -15.94 4.04 10.17
CA GLY A 349 -16.22 5.19 9.30
C GLY A 349 -16.97 6.30 10.04
N LYS A 350 -16.46 7.53 9.95
CA LYS A 350 -17.12 8.74 10.46
C LYS A 350 -17.95 9.35 9.33
N GLY A 351 -19.23 9.61 9.57
CA GLY A 351 -20.11 10.28 8.61
C GLY A 351 -20.51 11.64 9.14
N ASP A 352 -20.62 12.61 8.26
CA ASP A 352 -20.88 14.03 8.59
C ASP A 352 -22.30 14.29 9.15
N ASN A 353 -23.20 13.34 9.06
CA ASN A 353 -24.57 13.47 9.58
C ASN A 353 -24.93 12.35 10.56
N ASP A 354 -24.80 12.65 11.85
CA ASP A 354 -25.30 11.82 12.97
C ASP A 354 -26.82 11.67 12.96
N SER A 355 -27.53 12.47 12.16
CA SER A 355 -28.99 12.50 11.99
C SER A 355 -29.55 11.35 11.17
N MET A 356 -28.76 10.72 10.32
CA MET A 356 -29.16 9.55 9.54
C MET A 356 -28.58 8.33 10.21
N LYS A 357 -29.43 7.60 10.97
CA LYS A 357 -29.12 6.25 11.48
C LYS A 357 -28.90 5.30 10.31
N LEU A 358 -27.79 5.50 9.56
CA LEU A 358 -27.40 4.56 8.54
C LEU A 358 -27.12 3.23 9.19
N SER A 359 -27.78 2.21 8.68
CA SER A 359 -27.51 0.82 8.97
C SER A 359 -26.01 0.57 8.91
N GLY A 360 -25.40 0.01 9.95
CA GLY A 360 -23.93 -0.13 10.13
C GLY A 360 -23.16 -0.75 8.95
N GLY A 361 -23.87 -1.16 7.91
CA GLY A 361 -23.28 -1.71 6.69
C GLY A 361 -22.59 -0.72 5.76
N LEU A 362 -22.97 0.56 5.76
CA LEU A 362 -22.33 1.60 4.94
C LEU A 362 -21.13 2.26 5.64
N LYS A 363 -21.04 2.16 6.96
CA LYS A 363 -19.90 2.68 7.73
C LYS A 363 -18.66 1.78 7.67
N SER A 364 -18.74 0.66 6.96
CA SER A 364 -17.64 -0.29 6.81
C SER A 364 -17.11 -0.27 5.39
N LEU A 365 -15.80 -0.12 5.23
CA LEU A 365 -15.12 -0.30 3.96
C LEU A 365 -15.30 -1.75 3.49
N ARG A 366 -15.79 -1.89 2.25
CA ARG A 366 -16.03 -3.20 1.64
C ARG A 366 -15.26 -3.33 0.35
N ARG A 367 -14.81 -4.53 0.07
CA ARG A 367 -14.20 -4.92 -1.20
C ARG A 367 -15.00 -4.39 -2.39
N GLY A 368 -14.31 -3.76 -3.34
CA GLY A 368 -14.91 -3.23 -4.57
C GLY A 368 -15.47 -1.81 -4.47
N MET A 369 -15.42 -1.18 -3.29
CA MET A 369 -15.74 0.24 -3.17
C MET A 369 -14.66 1.09 -3.84
N PHE A 370 -15.10 2.11 -4.62
CA PHE A 370 -14.22 3.16 -5.13
C PHE A 370 -14.22 4.31 -4.13
N VAL A 371 -13.02 4.69 -3.71
CA VAL A 371 -12.83 5.71 -2.67
C VAL A 371 -11.85 6.77 -3.15
N ARG A 372 -11.96 7.99 -2.62
CA ARG A 372 -10.96 9.03 -2.77
C ARG A 372 -9.95 8.89 -1.63
N VAL A 373 -8.67 8.92 -1.96
CA VAL A 373 -7.55 8.86 -1.03
C VAL A 373 -6.90 10.24 -1.02
N ILE A 374 -6.80 10.86 0.14
CA ILE A 374 -6.21 12.18 0.35
C ILE A 374 -4.99 12.02 1.24
N ILE A 375 -3.82 12.28 0.69
CA ILE A 375 -2.53 12.08 1.37
C ILE A 375 -1.98 13.45 1.79
N PRO A 376 -1.89 13.75 3.09
CA PRO A 376 -1.25 14.96 3.57
C PRO A 376 0.26 14.80 3.50
N VAL A 377 0.94 15.70 2.79
CA VAL A 377 2.40 15.73 2.62
C VAL A 377 2.94 17.05 3.10
N GLU A 378 3.97 17.04 3.93
CA GLU A 378 4.69 18.25 4.40
C GLU A 378 6.05 18.35 3.69
N PRO A 379 6.14 19.00 2.53
CA PRO A 379 7.41 19.07 1.79
C PRO A 379 8.51 19.78 2.55
N SER A 380 9.73 19.24 2.44
CA SER A 380 10.95 19.84 3.04
C SER A 380 11.51 21.02 2.24
N VAL A 381 10.94 21.30 1.07
CA VAL A 381 11.38 22.38 0.17
C VAL A 381 10.51 23.61 0.35
N PRO A 382 11.07 24.83 0.17
CA PRO A 382 10.31 26.06 0.31
C PRO A 382 9.25 26.14 -0.79
N LEU A 383 8.01 26.46 -0.38
CA LEU A 383 6.87 26.61 -1.27
C LEU A 383 6.40 28.07 -1.30
N ILE A 384 5.75 28.44 -2.40
CA ILE A 384 5.05 29.70 -2.58
C ILE A 384 3.60 29.44 -2.99
N ARG A 385 2.73 30.39 -2.66
CA ARG A 385 1.33 30.37 -3.11
C ARG A 385 1.02 31.60 -3.95
N PHE A 386 0.14 31.44 -4.93
CA PHE A 386 -0.40 32.50 -5.76
C PHE A 386 -1.78 32.10 -6.31
N PRO A 387 -2.63 33.08 -6.75
CA PRO A 387 -3.97 32.77 -7.26
C PRO A 387 -3.94 31.84 -8.48
N GLU A 388 -4.87 30.89 -8.57
CA GLU A 388 -4.94 29.94 -9.70
C GLU A 388 -5.08 30.65 -11.06
N GLN A 389 -5.70 31.83 -11.09
CA GLN A 389 -5.85 32.65 -12.29
C GLN A 389 -4.53 33.09 -12.91
N ALA A 390 -3.45 33.18 -12.11
CA ALA A 390 -2.11 33.55 -12.59
C ALA A 390 -1.41 32.38 -13.31
N LEU A 391 -1.93 31.15 -13.20
CA LEU A 391 -1.35 29.95 -13.82
C LEU A 391 -1.97 29.74 -15.20
N SER A 392 -1.13 29.74 -16.24
CA SER A 392 -1.59 29.38 -17.58
C SER A 392 -1.75 27.85 -17.74
N ALA A 393 -2.50 27.44 -18.76
CA ALA A 393 -2.71 26.02 -19.09
C ALA A 393 -1.43 25.19 -19.32
N SER A 394 -0.30 25.88 -19.60
CA SER A 394 1.02 25.27 -19.79
C SER A 394 1.89 25.26 -18.53
N ASN A 395 1.31 25.43 -17.34
CA ASN A 395 2.01 25.60 -16.06
C ASN A 395 3.03 26.75 -16.08
N ARG A 396 2.73 27.82 -16.80
CA ARG A 396 3.57 29.00 -16.90
C ARG A 396 2.92 30.16 -16.14
N VAL A 397 3.74 30.88 -15.37
CA VAL A 397 3.36 32.08 -14.62
C VAL A 397 4.12 33.26 -15.18
N TRP A 398 3.42 34.41 -15.34
CA TRP A 398 4.01 35.67 -15.77
C TRP A 398 4.31 36.55 -14.58
N VAL A 399 5.58 36.86 -14.39
CA VAL A 399 6.08 37.69 -13.31
C VAL A 399 6.43 39.06 -13.85
N VAL A 400 6.07 40.09 -13.10
CA VAL A 400 6.41 41.50 -13.40
C VAL A 400 7.71 41.84 -12.70
N ARG A 401 8.79 42.02 -13.47
CA ARG A 401 10.08 42.51 -12.97
C ARG A 401 10.50 43.75 -13.81
N ASN A 402 10.78 44.88 -13.17
CA ASN A 402 11.19 46.12 -13.85
C ASN A 402 10.22 46.56 -14.97
N GLU A 403 8.90 46.52 -14.71
CA GLU A 403 7.84 46.88 -15.66
C GLU A 403 7.81 46.00 -16.95
N THR A 404 8.47 44.89 -16.93
CA THR A 404 8.49 43.93 -18.02
C THR A 404 7.98 42.57 -17.55
N LEU A 405 7.30 41.82 -18.45
CA LEU A 405 6.88 40.46 -18.22
C LEU A 405 8.05 39.48 -18.40
N GLN A 406 8.12 38.51 -17.50
CA GLN A 406 9.00 37.35 -17.60
C GLN A 406 8.18 36.11 -17.31
N GLY A 407 8.19 35.13 -18.24
CA GLY A 407 7.42 33.91 -18.10
C GLY A 407 8.27 32.79 -17.54
N PHE A 408 7.84 32.22 -16.43
CA PHE A 408 8.50 31.08 -15.78
C PHE A 408 7.58 29.85 -15.76
N GLU A 409 8.16 28.69 -16.04
CA GLU A 409 7.49 27.43 -15.82
C GLU A 409 7.57 27.07 -14.33
N VAL A 410 6.44 26.71 -13.72
CA VAL A 410 6.35 26.37 -12.30
C VAL A 410 6.01 24.92 -12.10
N LYS A 411 6.63 24.29 -11.08
CA LYS A 411 6.24 22.95 -10.63
C LYS A 411 5.15 23.12 -9.57
N VAL A 412 3.92 22.82 -9.98
CA VAL A 412 2.75 22.87 -9.10
C VAL A 412 2.83 21.70 -8.11
N ALA A 413 2.72 22.01 -6.82
CA ALA A 413 2.69 21.05 -5.73
C ALA A 413 1.26 20.66 -5.35
N GLY A 414 0.33 21.60 -5.40
CA GLY A 414 -1.06 21.39 -5.05
C GLY A 414 -1.93 22.60 -5.31
N ARG A 415 -3.20 22.47 -4.98
CA ARG A 415 -4.20 23.54 -5.00
C ARG A 415 -4.92 23.54 -3.67
N ILE A 416 -5.20 24.72 -3.14
CA ILE A 416 -5.93 24.90 -1.88
C ILE A 416 -7.03 25.95 -2.08
N ASP A 417 -8.10 25.81 -1.31
CA ASP A 417 -9.16 26.80 -1.27
C ASP A 417 -8.81 27.93 -0.27
N GLU A 418 -9.35 29.13 -0.46
CA GLU A 418 -9.00 30.33 0.34
C GLU A 418 -9.32 30.13 1.83
N ASP A 419 -10.39 29.41 2.15
CA ASP A 419 -10.78 29.10 3.53
C ASP A 419 -9.71 28.29 4.29
N GLN A 420 -8.87 27.55 3.58
CA GLN A 420 -7.76 26.78 4.16
C GLN A 420 -6.49 27.61 4.39
N VAL A 421 -6.44 28.82 3.84
CA VAL A 421 -5.29 29.73 3.94
C VAL A 421 -5.23 30.48 5.27
N GLY A 422 -6.39 30.72 5.90
CA GLY A 422 -6.52 31.55 7.11
C GLY A 422 -6.25 30.84 8.44
N ASP A 423 -6.19 29.53 8.48
CA ASP A 423 -6.23 28.75 9.73
C ASP A 423 -4.86 28.23 10.22
N HIS A 424 -3.78 28.55 9.49
CA HIS A 424 -2.43 28.05 9.84
C HIS A 424 -1.69 28.86 10.93
N ASP A 425 -2.23 30.02 11.35
CA ASP A 425 -1.71 30.78 12.49
C ASP A 425 -2.39 30.42 13.83
N ALA A 426 -3.39 29.54 13.84
CA ALA A 426 -4.04 29.01 15.03
C ALA A 426 -3.53 27.59 15.32
N GLU A 427 -3.00 27.39 16.53
CA GLU A 427 -2.58 26.10 17.10
C GLU A 427 -3.54 24.98 16.70
N PHE A 428 -3.02 23.94 16.07
CA PHE A 428 -3.74 22.73 15.68
C PHE A 428 -4.25 22.01 16.93
N VAL A 429 -5.41 22.43 17.42
CA VAL A 429 -6.19 21.68 18.40
C VAL A 429 -7.06 20.69 17.61
N ALA A 430 -6.73 19.41 17.71
CA ALA A 430 -7.53 18.31 17.16
C ALA A 430 -8.88 18.28 17.85
N ASN A 431 -9.84 19.06 17.36
CA ASN A 431 -11.24 18.91 17.73
C ASN A 431 -12.14 19.43 16.60
N ASP A 432 -13.05 18.55 16.24
CA ASP A 432 -14.27 18.73 15.46
C ASP A 432 -14.15 18.97 13.96
N SER A 433 -14.76 18.01 13.27
CA SER A 433 -15.13 17.99 11.88
C SER A 433 -15.94 19.23 11.48
N GLU A 434 -15.30 20.26 10.96
CA GLU A 434 -15.99 21.32 10.24
C GLU A 434 -16.11 20.96 8.75
N TYR A 435 -17.32 21.11 8.25
CA TYR A 435 -17.80 20.88 6.90
C TYR A 435 -16.85 21.46 5.84
N ARG A 436 -16.22 20.61 5.03
CA ARG A 436 -15.56 20.99 3.78
C ARG A 436 -16.59 20.91 2.66
N PRO A 437 -16.95 22.00 1.99
CA PRO A 437 -17.81 21.94 0.81
C PRO A 437 -17.13 21.11 -0.28
N SER A 438 -17.90 20.22 -0.93
CA SER A 438 -17.37 19.41 -2.03
C SER A 438 -16.87 20.32 -3.14
N SER A 439 -15.72 19.97 -3.74
CA SER A 439 -14.97 20.76 -4.74
C SER A 439 -15.75 21.23 -5.97
N SER A 440 -17.01 20.81 -6.13
CA SER A 440 -17.88 21.16 -7.24
C SER A 440 -18.66 22.48 -7.10
N GLN A 441 -18.63 23.15 -5.93
CA GLN A 441 -19.42 24.36 -5.67
C GLN A 441 -18.63 25.65 -5.51
N ILE A 442 -17.30 25.60 -5.58
CA ILE A 442 -16.41 26.75 -5.32
C ILE A 442 -16.23 27.55 -6.61
N LYS A 443 -16.46 28.88 -6.54
CA LYS A 443 -16.15 29.79 -7.66
C LYS A 443 -14.64 29.81 -7.89
N SER A 444 -14.19 29.80 -9.15
CA SER A 444 -12.78 29.74 -9.56
C SER A 444 -11.88 30.89 -9.03
N ASN A 445 -12.47 31.90 -8.37
CA ASN A 445 -11.72 33.04 -7.83
C ASN A 445 -11.09 32.80 -6.46
N ASP A 446 -11.46 31.70 -5.77
CA ASP A 446 -11.10 31.48 -4.37
C ASP A 446 -10.04 30.36 -4.24
N ARG A 447 -9.40 29.98 -5.35
CA ARG A 447 -8.37 28.93 -5.37
C ARG A 447 -6.97 29.47 -5.48
N TRP A 448 -6.08 28.88 -4.71
CA TRP A 448 -4.65 29.19 -4.69
C TRP A 448 -3.84 27.99 -5.18
N VAL A 449 -2.78 28.28 -5.94
CA VAL A 449 -1.81 27.28 -6.40
C VAL A 449 -0.60 27.35 -5.49
N ILE A 450 -0.16 26.17 -5.04
CA ILE A 450 1.09 26.00 -4.32
C ILE A 450 2.14 25.49 -5.31
N ALA A 451 3.28 26.14 -5.34
CA ALA A 451 4.36 25.79 -6.25
C ALA A 451 5.73 25.89 -5.57
N LEU A 452 6.73 25.26 -6.18
CA LEU A 452 8.11 25.30 -5.72
C LEU A 452 8.68 26.75 -5.80
N ASN A 453 9.23 27.25 -4.70
CA ASN A 453 10.01 28.49 -4.68
C ASN A 453 11.38 28.22 -5.32
N SER A 454 11.68 28.87 -6.44
CA SER A 454 12.91 28.65 -7.21
C SER A 454 13.72 29.93 -7.38
N GLU A 455 15.01 29.88 -7.08
CA GLU A 455 15.91 31.03 -7.27
C GLU A 455 16.02 31.48 -8.73
N THR A 456 15.87 30.57 -9.67
CA THR A 456 15.92 30.82 -11.11
C THR A 456 14.54 31.05 -11.74
N GLY A 457 13.47 30.88 -10.96
CA GLY A 457 12.07 30.98 -11.37
C GLY A 457 11.29 32.06 -10.62
N VAL A 458 10.10 31.68 -10.15
CA VAL A 458 9.22 32.51 -9.34
C VAL A 458 9.66 32.42 -7.88
N ARG A 459 9.78 33.58 -7.21
CA ARG A 459 10.24 33.69 -5.82
C ARG A 459 9.14 34.22 -4.92
N ASN A 460 9.29 34.04 -3.64
CA ASN A 460 8.47 34.72 -2.65
C ASN A 460 8.62 36.23 -2.77
N GLY A 461 7.49 36.95 -2.81
CA GLY A 461 7.43 38.40 -2.99
C GLY A 461 7.43 38.85 -4.46
N ASP A 462 7.50 37.98 -5.44
CA ASP A 462 7.34 38.33 -6.85
C ASP A 462 5.88 38.73 -7.15
N ARG A 463 5.70 39.72 -8.04
CA ARG A 463 4.38 40.14 -8.51
C ARG A 463 3.98 39.29 -9.74
N VAL A 464 3.00 38.45 -9.58
CA VAL A 464 2.45 37.58 -10.66
C VAL A 464 1.21 38.22 -11.26
N VAL A 465 1.04 38.10 -12.56
CA VAL A 465 -0.13 38.63 -13.27
C VAL A 465 -1.29 37.66 -13.11
N ASP A 466 -2.41 38.16 -12.58
CA ASP A 466 -3.65 37.41 -12.34
C ASP A 466 -4.78 37.74 -13.32
N SER A 467 -4.56 38.74 -14.21
CA SER A 467 -5.49 39.06 -15.27
C SER A 467 -5.17 38.40 -16.61
N PRO A 468 -6.18 38.19 -17.49
CA PRO A 468 -5.95 37.55 -18.80
C PRO A 468 -4.98 38.39 -19.64
N LEU A 469 -3.95 37.73 -20.17
CA LEU A 469 -2.96 38.34 -21.07
C LEU A 469 -3.24 37.98 -22.52
N THR A 470 -3.16 38.96 -23.41
CA THR A 470 -3.28 38.75 -24.85
C THR A 470 -1.89 38.59 -25.45
N LEU A 471 -1.56 37.34 -25.89
CA LEU A 471 -0.29 36.97 -26.53
C LEU A 471 0.97 37.47 -25.75
N PRO A 472 1.13 37.03 -24.49
CA PRO A 472 2.27 37.48 -23.68
C PRO A 472 3.60 36.90 -24.21
N TYR A 473 4.67 37.71 -24.13
CA TYR A 473 6.04 37.35 -24.47
C TYR A 473 7.04 37.96 -23.48
N ASP A 474 8.19 37.34 -23.36
CA ASP A 474 9.26 37.80 -22.47
C ASP A 474 9.79 39.17 -22.87
N GLY A 475 9.82 40.12 -21.93
CA GLY A 475 10.23 41.52 -22.16
C GLY A 475 9.09 42.45 -22.60
N MET A 476 7.84 41.98 -22.67
CA MET A 476 6.67 42.81 -22.95
C MET A 476 6.52 43.88 -21.85
N LYS A 477 6.44 45.17 -22.25
CA LYS A 477 6.15 46.29 -21.32
C LYS A 477 4.68 46.34 -20.98
N ILE A 478 4.38 46.45 -19.70
CA ILE A 478 3.02 46.49 -19.17
C ILE A 478 2.82 47.66 -18.21
N ASN A 479 1.55 48.04 -18.01
CA ASN A 479 1.15 48.96 -16.98
C ASN A 479 0.49 48.17 -15.84
N VAL A 480 0.94 48.33 -14.61
CA VAL A 480 0.45 47.61 -13.44
C VAL A 480 -0.65 48.41 -12.77
N SER A 481 -1.85 47.86 -12.64
CA SER A 481 -2.87 48.39 -11.73
C SER A 481 -2.88 47.55 -10.45
N THR A 482 -2.72 48.19 -9.32
CA THR A 482 -2.92 47.57 -8.00
C THR A 482 -4.41 47.57 -7.66
N PRO A 483 -4.97 46.52 -7.05
CA PRO A 483 -6.41 46.42 -6.70
C PRO A 483 -6.88 47.42 -5.61
N GLU A 484 -6.06 48.31 -5.12
CA GLU A 484 -6.31 49.11 -3.92
C GLU A 484 -6.94 50.49 -4.15
N ASP A 485 -7.48 50.84 -5.34
CA ASP A 485 -8.27 52.06 -5.47
C ASP A 485 -9.70 51.72 -5.94
N PRO A 486 -10.73 51.85 -5.07
CA PRO A 486 -12.11 51.88 -5.56
C PRO A 486 -12.27 53.13 -6.45
N PRO A 487 -12.97 53.05 -7.58
CA PRO A 487 -13.13 54.22 -8.48
C PRO A 487 -13.74 55.38 -7.72
N SER A 488 -13.03 56.49 -7.69
CA SER A 488 -13.50 57.76 -7.10
C SER A 488 -14.84 58.13 -7.74
N PRO A 489 -15.84 58.57 -6.95
CA PRO A 489 -17.20 58.86 -7.40
C PRO A 489 -17.35 60.14 -8.25
N GLU A 490 -16.32 60.60 -8.95
CA GLU A 490 -16.31 61.92 -9.65
C GLU A 490 -16.60 61.87 -11.16
N SER A 491 -16.86 60.68 -11.79
CA SER A 491 -17.16 60.60 -13.22
C SER A 491 -18.63 60.28 -13.58
N ALA A 492 -19.57 60.37 -12.60
CA ALA A 492 -20.98 60.10 -12.82
C ALA A 492 -21.86 61.35 -12.92
N GLN A 493 -21.30 62.56 -13.20
CA GLN A 493 -22.08 63.76 -13.48
C GLN A 493 -21.70 64.29 -14.85
N ASN A 494 -22.31 63.77 -15.91
CA ASN A 494 -22.72 64.49 -17.11
C ASN A 494 -23.26 63.57 -18.20
N THR A 495 -24.47 63.10 -18.06
CA THR A 495 -25.34 62.81 -19.20
C THR A 495 -26.75 63.28 -18.82
N GLY A 496 -27.03 64.51 -19.19
CA GLY A 496 -28.36 65.09 -19.10
C GLY A 496 -29.30 64.31 -20.03
N LEU A 497 -30.28 63.68 -19.46
CA LEU A 497 -31.43 63.14 -20.16
C LEU A 497 -32.45 64.28 -20.31
N GLU A 498 -32.54 64.86 -21.53
CA GLU A 498 -33.70 65.62 -21.98
C GLU A 498 -34.93 64.68 -22.06
N THR A 499 -35.95 65.00 -21.31
CA THR A 499 -37.29 64.41 -21.41
C THR A 499 -38.03 64.99 -22.59
N PRO A 500 -38.66 64.22 -23.50
CA PRO A 500 -39.63 64.77 -24.48
C PRO A 500 -41.00 64.95 -23.81
N PRO A 501 -41.80 66.01 -24.25
CA PRO A 501 -43.05 66.35 -23.63
C PRO A 501 -44.17 65.38 -24.08
N ALA A 502 -45.10 65.22 -23.14
CA ALA A 502 -46.33 64.44 -23.33
C ALA A 502 -47.27 65.15 -24.34
N SER A 503 -47.86 64.33 -25.21
CA SER A 503 -49.21 64.47 -25.80
C SER A 503 -49.73 63.08 -26.19
#